data_71e77940ac7b9dfeffa5b9f6ff329bb3
#
_entry.id   71e77940ac7b9dfeffa5b9f6ff329bb3
#
_cell.length_a   1.000
_cell.length_b   1.000
_cell.length_c   1.000
_cell.angle_alpha   90.00
_cell.angle_beta   90.00
_cell.angle_gamma   90.00
#
_symmetry.space_group_name_H-M   'P 1'
#
loop_
_entity.id
_entity.type
_entity.pdbx_description
1 polymer ?
#
loop_
_entity_poly.entity_id
_entity_poly.type
_entity_poly.pdbx_seq_one_letter_code
_entity_poly.pdbx_strand_id
1 'polypeptide(L)'
;MLESEVDMNDHDEETLASLQQANDQLMAKNHALVKALSRATQEMTKTKAQLNQLAGPPMTFATMVRVHSAKTDEQGVQHASAEVAAGARRMIVPIAANLQASRLEPGRTVLLNENMVVVSQLDTDTLGAVRSVRQVCDDGRLLVADGGGNVTLVRCSGTLAKQAISAGDRVNVDASLRFALSLVPPENDDDLVLEEVPDVTFADIGGLDEQIERIRDAVQMPFQHRELFERYDLKPPKGVLLYGPPGNGKTLIAKAVANALAEGTDAGSGVFLSVKGPELLNKFVGESERLIRMIFKRARERAADGKPVIVFIDEMDSLLRTRGTGVSSDVETTIVPQFLTELDGVESLDNVMVIGASNRIDMIDPAVLRPGRLDVKIRVDRPGIQQATQIVRHYLTDKLPLSPNVDAKALIGVLVNDIYAQDEHRHLCDICDDHGQWRPVYLADVVSGAVLKNIVDRAKTYAVKLSITTGQAAAIGINLLAKAVDEEYGETRDALLDADPEQWSRINGLEPGRVTVIRPVA
;
A
#
# COMPACT_ATOMS: atom_id res chain seq x y z
N MET A 1 -100.74 -63.95 -44.19
CA MET A 1 -99.56 -63.36 -44.82
C MET A 1 -99.37 -61.89 -44.48
N LEU A 2 -99.98 -61.31 -43.46
CA LEU A 2 -99.77 -59.92 -42.98
C LEU A 2 -99.18 -59.79 -41.56
N GLU A 3 -99.11 -60.90 -40.78
CA GLU A 3 -98.49 -60.87 -39.42
C GLU A 3 -96.96 -61.10 -39.42
N SER A 4 -96.34 -61.63 -40.50
CA SER A 4 -94.91 -61.91 -40.59
C SER A 4 -94.08 -60.70 -41.11
N GLU A 5 -94.69 -59.66 -41.69
CA GLU A 5 -94.02 -58.47 -42.16
C GLU A 5 -93.85 -57.36 -41.07
N VAL A 6 -94.77 -57.37 -40.08
CA VAL A 6 -94.67 -56.40 -38.97
C VAL A 6 -93.58 -56.76 -37.95
N ASP A 7 -93.42 -58.08 -37.69
CA ASP A 7 -92.42 -58.58 -36.74
C ASP A 7 -90.96 -58.45 -37.25
N MET A 8 -90.74 -58.43 -38.57
CA MET A 8 -89.44 -58.24 -39.20
C MET A 8 -88.99 -56.77 -39.19
N ASN A 9 -89.97 -55.85 -39.25
CA ASN A 9 -89.64 -54.41 -39.28
C ASN A 9 -89.32 -53.86 -37.87
N ASP A 10 -89.98 -54.38 -36.82
CA ASP A 10 -89.70 -54.00 -35.42
C ASP A 10 -88.30 -54.49 -34.97
N HIS A 11 -87.88 -55.69 -35.44
CA HIS A 11 -86.57 -56.24 -35.12
C HIS A 11 -85.39 -55.48 -35.83
N ASP A 12 -85.68 -54.99 -37.06
CA ASP A 12 -84.71 -54.17 -37.79
C ASP A 12 -84.61 -52.73 -37.21
N GLU A 13 -85.71 -52.15 -36.68
CA GLU A 13 -85.69 -50.86 -35.97
C GLU A 13 -84.92 -50.97 -34.60
N GLU A 14 -85.12 -52.04 -33.82
CA GLU A 14 -84.35 -52.26 -32.58
C GLU A 14 -82.87 -52.49 -32.84
N THR A 15 -82.55 -53.22 -33.92
CA THR A 15 -81.14 -53.41 -34.32
C THR A 15 -80.54 -52.11 -34.83
N LEU A 16 -81.25 -51.29 -35.57
CA LEU A 16 -80.79 -49.99 -36.04
C LEU A 16 -80.59 -49.00 -34.87
N ALA A 17 -81.50 -48.98 -33.90
CA ALA A 17 -81.35 -48.16 -32.67
C ALA A 17 -80.18 -48.61 -31.84
N SER A 18 -79.96 -49.93 -31.71
CA SER A 18 -78.76 -50.45 -30.96
C SER A 18 -77.45 -50.13 -31.67
N LEU A 19 -77.41 -50.18 -32.99
CA LEU A 19 -76.26 -49.80 -33.82
C LEU A 19 -75.98 -48.29 -33.74
N GLN A 20 -77.04 -47.46 -33.77
CA GLN A 20 -76.92 -46.04 -33.56
C GLN A 20 -76.36 -45.70 -32.17
N GLN A 21 -76.88 -46.35 -31.11
CA GLN A 21 -76.40 -46.18 -29.76
C GLN A 21 -74.97 -46.64 -29.62
N ALA A 22 -74.57 -47.75 -30.24
CA ALA A 22 -73.19 -48.22 -30.29
C ALA A 22 -72.25 -47.26 -31.01
N ASN A 23 -72.78 -46.69 -32.15
CA ASN A 23 -72.02 -45.69 -32.92
C ASN A 23 -71.78 -44.38 -32.11
N ASP A 24 -72.85 -43.90 -31.45
CA ASP A 24 -72.75 -42.72 -30.59
C ASP A 24 -71.81 -42.97 -29.41
N GLN A 25 -71.81 -44.15 -28.80
CA GLN A 25 -70.85 -44.54 -27.78
C GLN A 25 -69.41 -44.61 -28.33
N LEU A 26 -69.22 -45.13 -29.53
CA LEU A 26 -67.94 -45.16 -30.20
C LEU A 26 -67.46 -43.75 -30.58
N MET A 27 -68.35 -42.90 -31.07
CA MET A 27 -67.99 -41.50 -31.32
C MET A 27 -67.64 -40.74 -30.06
N ALA A 28 -68.38 -40.93 -28.96
CA ALA A 28 -68.07 -40.34 -27.68
C ALA A 28 -66.72 -40.84 -27.14
N LYS A 29 -66.40 -42.15 -27.26
CA LYS A 29 -65.11 -42.73 -26.90
C LYS A 29 -63.97 -42.21 -27.79
N ASN A 30 -64.16 -42.10 -29.09
CA ASN A 30 -63.22 -41.53 -30.00
C ASN A 30 -62.94 -40.07 -29.70
N HIS A 31 -63.93 -39.28 -29.38
CA HIS A 31 -63.75 -37.88 -28.99
C HIS A 31 -62.99 -37.76 -27.66
N ALA A 32 -63.30 -38.64 -26.69
CA ALA A 32 -62.57 -38.68 -25.42
C ALA A 32 -61.08 -39.10 -25.60
N LEU A 33 -60.86 -40.11 -26.49
CA LEU A 33 -59.51 -40.55 -26.84
C LEU A 33 -58.71 -39.47 -27.57
N VAL A 34 -59.26 -38.77 -28.53
CA VAL A 34 -58.62 -37.65 -29.23
C VAL A 34 -58.28 -36.53 -28.26
N LYS A 35 -59.22 -36.22 -27.35
CA LYS A 35 -58.96 -35.21 -26.30
C LYS A 35 -57.86 -35.62 -25.29
N ALA A 36 -57.81 -36.91 -24.91
CA ALA A 36 -56.78 -37.47 -24.07
C ALA A 36 -55.42 -37.48 -24.78
N LEU A 37 -55.41 -37.87 -26.06
CA LEU A 37 -54.15 -37.85 -26.86
C LEU A 37 -53.62 -36.43 -27.05
N SER A 38 -54.48 -35.45 -27.32
CA SER A 38 -54.11 -34.06 -27.42
C SER A 38 -53.53 -33.53 -26.12
N ARG A 39 -54.13 -33.86 -24.96
CA ARG A 39 -53.57 -33.49 -23.65
C ARG A 39 -52.25 -34.17 -23.40
N ALA A 40 -52.13 -35.47 -23.65
CA ALA A 40 -50.87 -36.20 -23.48
C ALA A 40 -49.73 -35.65 -24.36
N THR A 41 -50.06 -35.28 -25.60
CA THR A 41 -49.09 -34.64 -26.52
C THR A 41 -48.67 -33.27 -26.02
N GLN A 42 -49.60 -32.46 -25.49
CA GLN A 42 -49.29 -31.17 -24.89
C GLN A 42 -48.40 -31.30 -23.64
N GLU A 43 -48.73 -32.24 -22.75
CA GLU A 43 -47.90 -32.51 -21.57
C GLU A 43 -46.52 -33.04 -21.94
N MET A 44 -46.42 -33.94 -22.92
CA MET A 44 -45.16 -34.45 -23.44
C MET A 44 -44.31 -33.35 -24.05
N THR A 45 -44.91 -32.42 -24.80
CA THR A 45 -44.22 -31.27 -25.38
C THR A 45 -43.73 -30.31 -24.30
N LYS A 46 -44.53 -30.08 -23.26
CA LYS A 46 -44.21 -29.25 -22.13
C LYS A 46 -43.07 -29.85 -21.26
N THR A 47 -43.18 -31.16 -21.00
CA THR A 47 -42.14 -31.91 -20.24
C THR A 47 -40.85 -31.98 -21.04
N LYS A 48 -40.89 -32.17 -22.36
CA LYS A 48 -39.74 -32.16 -23.24
C LYS A 48 -39.05 -30.77 -23.27
N ALA A 49 -39.85 -29.70 -23.29
CA ALA A 49 -39.32 -28.33 -23.18
C ALA A 49 -38.66 -28.06 -21.82
N GLN A 50 -39.25 -28.54 -20.72
CA GLN A 50 -38.67 -28.44 -19.37
C GLN A 50 -37.41 -29.28 -19.24
N LEU A 51 -37.36 -30.50 -19.77
CA LEU A 51 -36.17 -31.35 -19.80
C LEU A 51 -35.05 -30.71 -20.63
N ASN A 52 -35.34 -30.10 -21.75
CA ASN A 52 -34.37 -29.37 -22.55
C ASN A 52 -33.84 -28.10 -21.88
N GLN A 53 -34.64 -27.47 -21.00
CA GLN A 53 -34.14 -26.34 -20.16
C GLN A 53 -33.26 -26.82 -19.02
N LEU A 54 -33.47 -28.01 -18.44
CA LEU A 54 -32.73 -28.57 -17.33
C LEU A 54 -31.50 -29.38 -17.78
N ALA A 55 -31.50 -29.89 -19.00
CA ALA A 55 -30.41 -30.69 -19.57
C ALA A 55 -29.88 -30.06 -20.87
N GLY A 56 -29.59 -28.75 -20.81
CA GLY A 56 -28.83 -28.11 -21.89
C GLY A 56 -27.47 -28.81 -22.01
N PRO A 57 -26.99 -29.09 -23.23
CA PRO A 57 -25.64 -29.69 -23.40
C PRO A 57 -24.56 -28.82 -22.78
N PRO A 58 -23.51 -29.40 -22.21
CA PRO A 58 -22.44 -28.62 -21.60
C PRO A 58 -21.84 -27.66 -22.65
N MET A 59 -21.61 -26.42 -22.23
CA MET A 59 -21.00 -25.40 -23.08
C MET A 59 -19.52 -25.21 -22.68
N THR A 60 -18.67 -24.95 -23.68
CA THR A 60 -17.26 -24.69 -23.46
C THR A 60 -16.99 -23.20 -23.48
N PHE A 61 -16.27 -22.71 -22.48
CA PHE A 61 -15.78 -21.33 -22.43
C PHE A 61 -14.55 -21.15 -23.32
N ALA A 62 -14.51 -20.08 -24.11
CA ALA A 62 -13.35 -19.70 -24.89
C ALA A 62 -13.22 -18.17 -24.92
N THR A 63 -12.00 -17.69 -25.15
CA THR A 63 -11.70 -16.26 -25.32
C THR A 63 -11.79 -15.88 -26.80
N MET A 64 -12.54 -14.85 -27.13
CA MET A 64 -12.62 -14.31 -28.50
C MET A 64 -11.30 -13.66 -28.88
N VAL A 65 -10.70 -14.09 -29.98
CA VAL A 65 -9.44 -13.52 -30.49
C VAL A 65 -9.69 -12.49 -31.58
N ARG A 66 -10.46 -12.87 -32.61
CA ARG A 66 -10.89 -11.97 -33.69
C ARG A 66 -11.97 -12.65 -34.55
N VAL A 67 -12.72 -11.84 -35.27
CA VAL A 67 -13.54 -12.34 -36.37
C VAL A 67 -12.63 -12.71 -37.53
N HIS A 68 -12.75 -13.94 -38.04
CA HIS A 68 -11.91 -14.45 -39.14
C HIS A 68 -12.51 -14.14 -40.51
N SER A 69 -13.81 -14.43 -40.67
CA SER A 69 -14.56 -14.11 -41.87
C SER A 69 -16.02 -13.79 -41.55
N ALA A 70 -16.62 -12.88 -42.28
CA ALA A 70 -18.03 -12.60 -42.21
C ALA A 70 -18.50 -12.34 -43.65
N LYS A 71 -19.35 -13.23 -44.19
CA LYS A 71 -19.97 -13.10 -45.53
C LYS A 71 -21.47 -13.26 -45.34
N THR A 72 -22.27 -12.45 -46.05
CA THR A 72 -23.71 -12.58 -46.12
C THR A 72 -24.05 -13.21 -47.44
N ASP A 73 -24.87 -14.27 -47.45
CA ASP A 73 -25.36 -14.90 -48.66
C ASP A 73 -26.47 -14.10 -49.35
N GLU A 74 -26.89 -14.54 -50.53
CA GLU A 74 -27.98 -13.90 -51.30
C GLU A 74 -29.35 -13.94 -50.62
N GLN A 75 -29.48 -14.78 -49.58
CA GLN A 75 -30.69 -14.92 -48.76
C GLN A 75 -30.63 -14.08 -47.46
N GLY A 76 -29.57 -13.30 -47.23
CA GLY A 76 -29.39 -12.45 -46.07
C GLY A 76 -28.88 -13.19 -44.83
N VAL A 77 -28.48 -14.46 -44.94
CA VAL A 77 -27.92 -15.22 -43.81
C VAL A 77 -26.41 -14.93 -43.70
N GLN A 78 -25.98 -14.53 -42.50
CA GLN A 78 -24.60 -14.21 -42.20
C GLN A 78 -23.82 -15.49 -41.88
N HIS A 79 -22.88 -15.86 -42.77
CA HIS A 79 -21.90 -16.91 -42.54
C HIS A 79 -20.62 -16.28 -41.98
N ALA A 80 -20.42 -16.38 -40.69
CA ALA A 80 -19.29 -15.78 -40.02
C ALA A 80 -18.51 -16.85 -39.22
N SER A 81 -17.20 -16.69 -39.18
CA SER A 81 -16.32 -17.51 -38.35
C SER A 81 -15.43 -16.63 -37.47
N ALA A 82 -15.14 -17.13 -36.28
CA ALA A 82 -14.31 -16.48 -35.28
C ALA A 82 -13.08 -17.34 -34.95
N GLU A 83 -11.99 -16.69 -34.72
CA GLU A 83 -10.85 -17.29 -34.06
C GLU A 83 -11.02 -17.16 -32.57
N VAL A 84 -11.03 -18.30 -31.85
CA VAL A 84 -11.18 -18.38 -30.39
C VAL A 84 -10.02 -19.14 -29.76
N ALA A 85 -9.73 -18.84 -28.50
CA ALA A 85 -8.78 -19.56 -27.66
C ALA A 85 -9.51 -20.26 -26.52
N ALA A 86 -9.47 -21.60 -26.48
CA ALA A 86 -9.94 -22.41 -25.38
C ALA A 86 -8.73 -23.01 -24.64
N GLY A 87 -8.34 -22.39 -23.54
CA GLY A 87 -7.07 -22.68 -22.90
C GLY A 87 -5.87 -22.40 -23.81
N ALA A 88 -4.99 -23.38 -23.99
CA ALA A 88 -3.82 -23.27 -24.87
C ALA A 88 -4.13 -23.45 -26.37
N ARG A 89 -5.33 -23.93 -26.73
CA ARG A 89 -5.71 -24.27 -28.12
C ARG A 89 -6.38 -23.08 -28.80
N ARG A 90 -5.94 -22.80 -30.03
CA ARG A 90 -6.60 -21.82 -30.92
C ARG A 90 -7.39 -22.58 -32.00
N MET A 91 -8.60 -22.10 -32.24
CA MET A 91 -9.51 -22.73 -33.20
C MET A 91 -10.25 -21.64 -33.99
N ILE A 92 -10.59 -21.99 -35.25
CA ILE A 92 -11.53 -21.20 -36.05
C ILE A 92 -12.87 -21.92 -35.95
N VAL A 93 -13.88 -21.26 -35.46
CA VAL A 93 -15.19 -21.83 -35.20
C VAL A 93 -16.29 -20.98 -35.85
N PRO A 94 -17.42 -21.58 -36.28
CA PRO A 94 -18.54 -20.82 -36.82
C PRO A 94 -19.19 -19.95 -35.75
N ILE A 95 -19.79 -18.86 -36.18
CA ILE A 95 -20.64 -18.00 -35.34
C ILE A 95 -22.10 -18.32 -35.64
N ALA A 96 -22.91 -18.48 -34.62
CA ALA A 96 -24.34 -18.75 -34.78
C ALA A 96 -25.04 -17.59 -35.51
N ALA A 97 -26.01 -17.90 -36.38
CA ALA A 97 -26.67 -16.92 -37.24
C ALA A 97 -27.43 -15.82 -36.47
N ASN A 98 -27.81 -16.07 -35.23
CA ASN A 98 -28.43 -15.11 -34.32
C ASN A 98 -27.47 -14.10 -33.68
N LEU A 99 -26.14 -14.29 -33.83
CA LEU A 99 -25.11 -13.39 -33.32
C LEU A 99 -24.56 -12.49 -34.42
N GLN A 100 -24.54 -11.20 -34.18
CA GLN A 100 -23.90 -10.24 -35.08
C GLN A 100 -22.38 -10.27 -34.88
N ALA A 101 -21.63 -10.73 -35.88
CA ALA A 101 -20.17 -10.83 -35.83
C ALA A 101 -19.48 -9.49 -35.53
N SER A 102 -20.10 -8.36 -35.94
CA SER A 102 -19.59 -7.01 -35.67
C SER A 102 -19.65 -6.57 -34.19
N ARG A 103 -20.43 -7.27 -33.38
CA ARG A 103 -20.56 -6.98 -31.92
C ARG A 103 -19.65 -7.83 -31.07
N LEU A 104 -18.97 -8.81 -31.66
CA LEU A 104 -18.01 -9.65 -30.95
C LEU A 104 -16.70 -8.90 -30.74
N GLU A 105 -16.37 -8.65 -29.47
CA GLU A 105 -15.17 -7.90 -29.09
C GLU A 105 -14.02 -8.85 -28.73
N PRO A 106 -12.77 -8.60 -29.21
CA PRO A 106 -11.60 -9.36 -28.81
C PRO A 106 -11.36 -9.29 -27.29
N GLY A 107 -10.95 -10.43 -26.71
CA GLY A 107 -10.68 -10.56 -25.28
C GLY A 107 -11.91 -10.86 -24.42
N ARG A 108 -13.12 -10.88 -24.99
CA ARG A 108 -14.32 -11.31 -24.26
C ARG A 108 -14.49 -12.82 -24.24
N THR A 109 -15.15 -13.31 -23.21
CA THR A 109 -15.51 -14.73 -23.10
C THR A 109 -16.69 -15.06 -24.03
N VAL A 110 -16.59 -16.15 -24.76
CA VAL A 110 -17.65 -16.69 -25.62
C VAL A 110 -17.98 -18.12 -25.21
N LEU A 111 -19.23 -18.50 -25.42
CA LEU A 111 -19.69 -19.86 -25.20
C LEU A 111 -19.75 -20.62 -26.52
N LEU A 112 -19.16 -21.80 -26.52
CA LEU A 112 -19.20 -22.76 -27.62
C LEU A 112 -20.13 -23.91 -27.25
N ASN A 113 -21.01 -24.29 -28.17
CA ASN A 113 -21.83 -25.49 -28.03
C ASN A 113 -21.04 -26.77 -28.37
N GLU A 114 -21.67 -27.93 -28.29
CA GLU A 114 -21.08 -29.25 -28.62
C GLU A 114 -20.50 -29.31 -30.03
N ASN A 115 -21.05 -28.56 -30.97
CA ASN A 115 -20.61 -28.47 -32.35
C ASN A 115 -19.51 -27.38 -32.53
N MET A 116 -18.95 -26.86 -31.45
CA MET A 116 -17.96 -25.78 -31.48
C MET A 116 -18.44 -24.52 -32.21
N VAL A 117 -19.72 -24.17 -32.11
CA VAL A 117 -20.29 -22.94 -32.68
C VAL A 117 -20.37 -21.89 -31.56
N VAL A 118 -19.95 -20.65 -31.81
CA VAL A 118 -20.13 -19.52 -30.89
C VAL A 118 -21.63 -19.21 -30.81
N VAL A 119 -22.25 -19.42 -29.64
CA VAL A 119 -23.68 -19.23 -29.41
C VAL A 119 -23.99 -17.99 -28.56
N SER A 120 -23.04 -17.52 -27.78
CA SER A 120 -23.21 -16.32 -26.94
C SER A 120 -21.86 -15.69 -26.64
N GLN A 121 -21.85 -14.38 -26.39
CA GLN A 121 -20.75 -13.64 -25.80
C GLN A 121 -21.16 -13.22 -24.41
N LEU A 122 -20.31 -13.48 -23.45
CA LEU A 122 -20.45 -13.06 -22.06
C LEU A 122 -19.67 -11.76 -21.80
N ASP A 123 -19.87 -11.19 -20.63
CA ASP A 123 -19.04 -10.09 -20.16
C ASP A 123 -17.58 -10.55 -19.97
N THR A 124 -16.69 -9.57 -19.93
CA THR A 124 -15.25 -9.84 -19.72
C THR A 124 -15.06 -10.53 -18.36
N ASP A 125 -14.34 -11.64 -18.36
CA ASP A 125 -13.98 -12.28 -17.11
C ASP A 125 -13.11 -11.32 -16.28
N THR A 126 -13.50 -11.15 -15.03
CA THR A 126 -12.75 -10.30 -14.08
C THR A 126 -11.68 -11.07 -13.31
N LEU A 127 -11.64 -12.40 -13.46
CA LEU A 127 -10.68 -13.28 -12.80
C LEU A 127 -9.53 -13.59 -13.76
N GLY A 128 -8.31 -13.56 -13.23
CA GLY A 128 -7.12 -13.87 -14.01
C GLY A 128 -5.84 -13.58 -13.24
N ALA A 129 -4.71 -13.61 -13.94
CA ALA A 129 -3.43 -13.29 -13.33
C ALA A 129 -3.18 -11.78 -13.35
N VAL A 130 -2.92 -11.20 -12.19
CA VAL A 130 -2.55 -9.79 -12.11
C VAL A 130 -1.09 -9.62 -12.58
N ARG A 131 -0.87 -8.65 -13.49
CA ARG A 131 0.45 -8.30 -14.05
C ARG A 131 0.64 -6.80 -14.02
N SER A 132 1.88 -6.35 -13.85
CA SER A 132 2.25 -4.93 -13.92
C SER A 132 2.61 -4.52 -15.33
N VAL A 133 2.09 -3.42 -15.83
CA VAL A 133 2.42 -2.85 -17.14
C VAL A 133 3.79 -2.20 -17.08
N ARG A 134 4.75 -2.73 -17.83
CA ARG A 134 6.09 -2.11 -17.97
C ARG A 134 6.11 -1.02 -19.03
N GLN A 135 5.42 -1.27 -20.12
CA GLN A 135 5.42 -0.34 -21.26
C GLN A 135 4.12 -0.50 -22.04
N VAL A 136 3.59 0.62 -22.50
CA VAL A 136 2.54 0.68 -23.52
C VAL A 136 3.22 0.85 -24.87
N CYS A 137 2.99 -0.08 -25.80
CA CYS A 137 3.56 -0.04 -27.14
C CYS A 137 2.76 0.91 -28.04
N ASP A 138 3.40 1.47 -29.07
CA ASP A 138 2.77 2.39 -30.04
C ASP A 138 1.56 1.79 -30.76
N ASP A 139 1.50 0.46 -30.87
CA ASP A 139 0.40 -0.29 -31.49
C ASP A 139 -0.72 -0.69 -30.50
N GLY A 140 -0.70 -0.15 -29.29
CA GLY A 140 -1.70 -0.38 -28.24
C GLY A 140 -1.57 -1.73 -27.52
N ARG A 141 -0.48 -2.51 -27.76
CA ARG A 141 -0.16 -3.69 -26.94
C ARG A 141 0.53 -3.28 -25.65
N LEU A 142 0.44 -4.13 -24.65
CA LEU A 142 1.07 -3.92 -23.35
C LEU A 142 2.19 -4.94 -23.14
N LEU A 143 3.33 -4.45 -22.70
CA LEU A 143 4.40 -5.28 -22.18
C LEU A 143 4.16 -5.40 -20.66
N VAL A 144 3.75 -6.59 -20.21
CA VAL A 144 3.40 -6.84 -18.81
C VAL A 144 4.40 -7.79 -18.16
N ALA A 145 4.65 -7.61 -16.86
CA ALA A 145 5.56 -8.45 -16.09
C ALA A 145 4.83 -9.16 -14.96
N ASP A 146 5.26 -10.40 -14.64
CA ASP A 146 4.85 -11.10 -13.44
C ASP A 146 5.73 -10.73 -12.23
N GLY A 147 5.37 -11.25 -11.03
CA GLY A 147 6.14 -11.04 -9.82
C GLY A 147 7.56 -11.62 -9.84
N GLY A 148 7.89 -12.50 -10.77
CA GLY A 148 9.22 -13.06 -10.99
C GLY A 148 10.05 -12.30 -12.03
N GLY A 149 9.50 -11.22 -12.62
CA GLY A 149 10.17 -10.42 -13.64
C GLY A 149 10.04 -10.95 -15.06
N ASN A 150 9.31 -12.07 -15.32
CA ASN A 150 9.07 -12.56 -16.66
C ASN A 150 8.13 -11.61 -17.41
N VAL A 151 8.55 -11.24 -18.61
CA VAL A 151 7.83 -10.25 -19.41
C VAL A 151 7.03 -10.94 -20.52
N THR A 152 5.77 -10.51 -20.67
CA THR A 152 4.84 -11.04 -21.68
C THR A 152 4.19 -9.89 -22.44
N LEU A 153 4.04 -10.05 -23.77
CA LEU A 153 3.34 -9.08 -24.61
C LEU A 153 1.88 -9.49 -24.77
N VAL A 154 0.96 -8.63 -24.33
CA VAL A 154 -0.49 -8.88 -24.37
C VAL A 154 -1.23 -7.79 -25.17
N ARG A 155 -2.43 -8.11 -25.66
CA ARG A 155 -3.34 -7.16 -26.29
C ARG A 155 -4.36 -6.65 -25.26
N CYS A 156 -4.81 -5.43 -25.43
CA CYS A 156 -5.95 -4.93 -24.65
C CYS A 156 -7.24 -5.58 -25.15
N SER A 157 -8.13 -5.97 -24.23
CA SER A 157 -9.52 -6.32 -24.56
C SER A 157 -10.27 -5.09 -25.09
N GLY A 158 -11.38 -5.30 -25.80
CA GLY A 158 -12.15 -4.20 -26.39
C GLY A 158 -12.61 -3.14 -25.40
N THR A 159 -12.87 -3.52 -24.16
CA THR A 159 -13.24 -2.61 -23.07
C THR A 159 -12.02 -1.84 -22.51
N LEU A 160 -10.91 -2.52 -22.33
CA LEU A 160 -9.69 -1.95 -21.79
C LEU A 160 -8.97 -1.02 -22.80
N ALA A 161 -9.06 -1.33 -24.09
CA ALA A 161 -8.47 -0.51 -25.15
C ALA A 161 -9.01 0.93 -25.22
N LYS A 162 -10.15 1.21 -24.56
CA LYS A 162 -10.76 2.55 -24.49
C LYS A 162 -10.32 3.35 -23.25
N GLN A 163 -9.52 2.76 -22.37
CA GLN A 163 -9.06 3.37 -21.14
C GLN A 163 -7.62 3.85 -21.29
N ALA A 164 -7.27 4.92 -20.59
CA ALA A 164 -5.87 5.36 -20.51
C ALA A 164 -5.09 4.42 -19.60
N ILE A 165 -4.04 3.81 -20.16
CA ILE A 165 -3.15 2.89 -19.43
C ILE A 165 -1.76 3.49 -19.44
N SER A 166 -1.09 3.44 -18.30
CA SER A 166 0.27 3.95 -18.10
C SER A 166 1.21 2.83 -17.62
N ALA A 167 2.51 3.04 -17.84
CA ALA A 167 3.50 2.17 -17.22
C ALA A 167 3.38 2.24 -15.68
N GLY A 168 3.38 1.08 -15.03
CA GLY A 168 3.14 0.93 -13.60
C GLY A 168 1.72 0.52 -13.23
N ASP A 169 0.75 0.63 -14.14
CA ASP A 169 -0.61 0.13 -13.88
C ASP A 169 -0.63 -1.39 -13.75
N ARG A 170 -1.60 -1.89 -12.99
CA ARG A 170 -1.83 -3.33 -12.85
C ARG A 170 -3.02 -3.74 -13.70
N VAL A 171 -2.85 -4.79 -14.46
CA VAL A 171 -3.90 -5.33 -15.33
C VAL A 171 -4.17 -6.79 -14.99
N ASN A 172 -5.43 -7.17 -15.07
CA ASN A 172 -5.84 -8.56 -15.04
C ASN A 172 -5.64 -9.16 -16.43
N VAL A 173 -4.91 -10.26 -16.52
CA VAL A 173 -4.58 -10.94 -17.78
C VAL A 173 -5.25 -12.30 -17.83
N ASP A 174 -5.81 -12.65 -18.98
CA ASP A 174 -6.48 -13.93 -19.19
C ASP A 174 -5.55 -15.14 -18.98
N ALA A 175 -6.11 -16.31 -18.72
CA ALA A 175 -5.36 -17.52 -18.46
C ALA A 175 -4.42 -17.94 -19.63
N SER A 176 -4.69 -17.49 -20.86
CA SER A 176 -3.85 -17.74 -22.02
C SER A 176 -2.70 -16.73 -22.19
N LEU A 177 -2.60 -15.74 -21.31
CA LEU A 177 -1.62 -14.64 -21.31
C LEU A 177 -1.61 -13.85 -22.64
N ARG A 178 -2.76 -13.63 -23.24
CA ARG A 178 -2.91 -12.94 -24.54
C ARG A 178 -3.61 -11.60 -24.45
N PHE A 179 -4.56 -11.48 -23.50
CA PHE A 179 -5.37 -10.29 -23.35
C PHE A 179 -5.27 -9.75 -21.94
N ALA A 180 -5.02 -8.46 -21.83
CA ALA A 180 -5.32 -7.68 -20.63
C ALA A 180 -6.83 -7.39 -20.66
N LEU A 181 -7.53 -7.80 -19.61
CA LEU A 181 -9.00 -7.81 -19.53
C LEU A 181 -9.55 -6.54 -18.88
N SER A 182 -8.95 -6.14 -17.77
CA SER A 182 -9.36 -4.99 -16.96
C SER A 182 -8.18 -4.38 -16.23
N LEU A 183 -8.28 -3.08 -15.89
CA LEU A 183 -7.42 -2.48 -14.89
C LEU A 183 -7.78 -3.04 -13.51
N VAL A 184 -6.78 -3.41 -12.77
CA VAL A 184 -6.94 -3.76 -11.35
C VAL A 184 -6.74 -2.47 -10.57
N PRO A 185 -7.70 -2.06 -9.74
CA PRO A 185 -7.50 -0.91 -8.87
C PRO A 185 -6.19 -1.10 -8.10
N PRO A 186 -5.44 -0.05 -7.85
CA PRO A 186 -4.32 -0.15 -6.93
C PRO A 186 -4.85 -0.78 -5.64
N GLU A 187 -4.09 -1.70 -5.05
CA GLU A 187 -4.31 -2.08 -3.64
C GLU A 187 -4.44 -0.77 -2.88
N ASN A 188 -5.28 -0.74 -1.86
CA ASN A 188 -5.42 0.46 -1.03
C ASN A 188 -4.04 0.79 -0.44
N ASP A 189 -3.20 1.49 -1.22
CA ASP A 189 -1.91 2.03 -0.79
C ASP A 189 -2.12 3.18 0.22
N ASP A 190 -3.37 3.44 0.58
CA ASP A 190 -3.73 4.40 1.62
C ASP A 190 -3.08 4.05 2.96
N ASP A 191 -2.80 2.76 3.21
CA ASP A 191 -2.14 2.30 4.43
C ASP A 191 -0.63 2.60 4.45
N LEU A 192 0.01 2.83 3.29
CA LEU A 192 1.45 3.14 3.19
C LEU A 192 1.75 4.63 3.44
N VAL A 193 0.77 5.48 3.23
CA VAL A 193 0.90 6.92 3.45
C VAL A 193 -0.06 7.32 4.56
N LEU A 194 0.48 7.41 5.77
CA LEU A 194 -0.31 7.88 6.90
C LEU A 194 -0.55 9.38 6.75
N GLU A 195 -1.81 9.74 6.54
CA GLU A 195 -2.26 11.12 6.61
C GLU A 195 -2.65 11.42 8.05
N GLU A 196 -1.76 12.08 8.77
CA GLU A 196 -1.96 12.43 10.19
C GLU A 196 -2.17 13.94 10.34
N VAL A 197 -2.95 14.32 11.34
CA VAL A 197 -2.88 15.66 11.93
C VAL A 197 -2.10 15.50 13.23
N PRO A 198 -0.82 15.88 13.27
CA PRO A 198 -0.01 15.69 14.47
C PRO A 198 -0.52 16.57 15.59
N ASP A 199 -0.55 16.02 16.80
CA ASP A 199 -0.89 16.72 18.05
C ASP A 199 0.35 17.20 18.82
N VAL A 200 1.56 16.90 18.31
CA VAL A 200 2.83 17.28 18.91
C VAL A 200 3.15 18.74 18.61
N THR A 201 3.45 19.50 19.64
CA THR A 201 3.88 20.90 19.56
C THR A 201 5.37 21.05 19.83
N PHE A 202 5.95 22.20 19.48
CA PHE A 202 7.35 22.50 19.85
C PHE A 202 7.58 22.54 21.36
N ALA A 203 6.53 22.82 22.15
CA ALA A 203 6.62 22.83 23.61
C ALA A 203 6.81 21.43 24.21
N ASP A 204 6.46 20.38 23.46
CA ASP A 204 6.62 18.97 23.86
C ASP A 204 8.03 18.44 23.59
N ILE A 205 8.88 19.25 22.94
CA ILE A 205 10.23 18.85 22.54
C ILE A 205 11.26 19.58 23.42
N GLY A 206 12.01 18.82 24.21
CA GLY A 206 13.08 19.37 25.04
C GLY A 206 14.46 19.25 24.37
N GLY A 207 15.34 20.20 24.62
CA GLY A 207 16.76 20.11 24.29
C GLY A 207 17.12 20.29 22.82
N LEU A 208 16.20 20.79 21.99
CA LEU A 208 16.42 21.01 20.54
C LEU A 208 16.09 22.45 20.12
N ASP A 209 16.24 23.42 21.00
CA ASP A 209 15.83 24.81 20.78
C ASP A 209 16.46 25.42 19.51
N GLU A 210 17.77 25.23 19.29
CA GLU A 210 18.49 25.73 18.11
C GLU A 210 17.99 25.05 16.83
N GLN A 211 17.75 23.75 16.84
CA GLN A 211 17.23 23.00 15.70
C GLN A 211 15.79 23.42 15.37
N ILE A 212 14.98 23.66 16.38
CA ILE A 212 13.61 24.16 16.24
C ILE A 212 13.63 25.56 15.61
N GLU A 213 14.49 26.47 16.06
CA GLU A 213 14.59 27.80 15.47
C GLU A 213 15.01 27.70 13.99
N ARG A 214 16.04 26.94 13.67
CA ARG A 214 16.50 26.74 12.29
C ARG A 214 15.44 26.14 11.38
N ILE A 215 14.62 25.20 11.88
CA ILE A 215 13.55 24.61 11.06
C ILE A 215 12.36 25.58 10.93
N ARG A 216 12.06 26.39 11.94
CA ARG A 216 11.08 27.46 11.84
C ARG A 216 11.44 28.46 10.74
N ASP A 217 12.71 28.89 10.72
CA ASP A 217 13.22 29.81 9.71
C ASP A 217 13.13 29.20 8.30
N ALA A 218 13.47 27.92 8.17
CA ALA A 218 13.50 27.26 6.86
C ALA A 218 12.11 26.90 6.34
N VAL A 219 11.17 26.57 7.23
CA VAL A 219 9.86 26.03 6.86
C VAL A 219 8.74 27.03 7.15
N GLN A 220 8.63 27.51 8.38
CA GLN A 220 7.49 28.33 8.80
C GLN A 220 7.50 29.74 8.21
N MET A 221 8.67 30.40 8.20
CA MET A 221 8.80 31.76 7.64
C MET A 221 8.39 31.85 6.16
N PRO A 222 8.84 30.98 5.24
CA PRO A 222 8.43 31.07 3.84
C PRO A 222 6.93 30.91 3.63
N PHE A 223 6.27 30.06 4.42
CA PHE A 223 4.82 29.86 4.34
C PHE A 223 4.04 31.06 4.90
N GLN A 224 4.48 31.61 6.04
CA GLN A 224 3.78 32.71 6.72
C GLN A 224 4.04 34.09 6.11
N HIS A 225 5.21 34.29 5.49
CA HIS A 225 5.66 35.59 4.99
C HIS A 225 6.02 35.56 3.50
N ARG A 226 5.21 34.88 2.71
CA ARG A 226 5.43 34.68 1.27
C ARG A 226 5.70 35.99 0.51
N GLU A 227 4.91 37.03 0.77
CA GLU A 227 5.07 38.36 0.12
C GLU A 227 6.44 38.97 0.40
N LEU A 228 7.00 38.77 1.59
CA LEU A 228 8.34 39.23 1.92
C LEU A 228 9.41 38.45 1.15
N PHE A 229 9.27 37.13 1.05
CA PHE A 229 10.20 36.32 0.25
C PHE A 229 10.20 36.71 -1.21
N GLU A 230 9.04 36.92 -1.81
CA GLU A 230 8.90 37.42 -3.19
C GLU A 230 9.54 38.82 -3.36
N ARG A 231 9.33 39.71 -2.40
CA ARG A 231 9.90 41.07 -2.44
C ARG A 231 11.43 41.08 -2.39
N TYR A 232 12.05 40.11 -1.73
CA TYR A 232 13.50 39.97 -1.63
C TYR A 232 14.08 38.99 -2.66
N ASP A 233 13.27 38.51 -3.61
CA ASP A 233 13.63 37.51 -4.62
C ASP A 233 14.24 36.25 -4.00
N LEU A 234 13.71 35.87 -2.83
CA LEU A 234 14.10 34.64 -2.10
C LEU A 234 13.15 33.51 -2.47
N LYS A 235 13.73 32.38 -2.86
CA LYS A 235 12.97 31.15 -3.09
C LYS A 235 12.88 30.33 -1.79
N PRO A 236 11.69 29.85 -1.40
CA PRO A 236 11.56 28.91 -0.29
C PRO A 236 12.39 27.67 -0.56
N PRO A 237 13.01 27.06 0.47
CA PRO A 237 13.65 25.76 0.30
C PRO A 237 12.59 24.70 -0.06
N LYS A 238 12.92 23.78 -0.96
CA LYS A 238 12.02 22.68 -1.32
C LYS A 238 11.97 21.60 -0.27
N GLY A 239 13.03 21.43 0.49
CA GLY A 239 13.09 20.43 1.51
C GLY A 239 14.17 20.64 2.56
N VAL A 240 13.95 19.97 3.67
CA VAL A 240 14.83 19.94 4.84
C VAL A 240 15.26 18.52 5.12
N LEU A 241 16.53 18.30 5.41
CA LEU A 241 17.04 17.04 5.90
C LEU A 241 17.39 17.15 7.39
N LEU A 242 16.70 16.37 8.22
CA LEU A 242 17.07 16.14 9.62
C LEU A 242 17.98 14.92 9.69
N TYR A 243 19.18 15.08 10.18
CA TYR A 243 20.13 13.96 10.24
C TYR A 243 20.87 13.89 11.56
N GLY A 244 21.33 12.71 11.93
CA GLY A 244 22.07 12.47 13.18
C GLY A 244 21.68 11.15 13.84
N PRO A 245 22.27 10.80 15.00
CA PRO A 245 22.05 9.52 15.66
C PRO A 245 20.57 9.22 15.93
N PRO A 246 20.16 7.92 15.96
CA PRO A 246 18.77 7.54 16.20
C PRO A 246 18.30 7.93 17.61
N GLY A 247 16.98 8.07 17.77
CA GLY A 247 16.35 8.31 19.07
C GLY A 247 16.45 9.75 19.60
N ASN A 248 16.91 10.72 18.80
CA ASN A 248 17.09 12.11 19.22
C ASN A 248 15.97 13.07 18.76
N GLY A 249 14.79 12.55 18.37
CA GLY A 249 13.63 13.39 18.16
C GLY A 249 13.43 13.95 16.74
N LYS A 250 14.13 13.45 15.71
CA LYS A 250 13.96 13.89 14.31
C LYS A 250 12.51 13.84 13.86
N THR A 251 11.83 12.74 14.10
CA THR A 251 10.40 12.54 13.76
C THR A 251 9.48 13.45 14.58
N LEU A 252 9.83 13.72 15.86
CA LEU A 252 9.06 14.65 16.70
C LEU A 252 9.14 16.08 16.17
N ILE A 253 10.31 16.53 15.74
CA ILE A 253 10.49 17.86 15.12
C ILE A 253 9.60 17.97 13.87
N ALA A 254 9.63 16.98 12.98
CA ALA A 254 8.83 16.99 11.76
C ALA A 254 7.32 17.09 12.05
N LYS A 255 6.84 16.35 13.05
CA LYS A 255 5.44 16.41 13.51
C LYS A 255 5.09 17.78 14.11
N ALA A 256 5.96 18.35 14.93
CA ALA A 256 5.72 19.66 15.52
C ALA A 256 5.70 20.79 14.48
N VAL A 257 6.55 20.70 13.45
CA VAL A 257 6.52 21.64 12.31
C VAL A 257 5.18 21.56 11.56
N ALA A 258 4.70 20.34 11.29
CA ALA A 258 3.43 20.15 10.60
C ALA A 258 2.26 20.73 11.40
N ASN A 259 2.25 20.51 12.71
CA ASN A 259 1.24 21.10 13.60
C ASN A 259 1.29 22.63 13.60
N ALA A 260 2.49 23.21 13.72
CA ALA A 260 2.67 24.65 13.74
C ALA A 260 2.27 25.35 12.41
N LEU A 261 2.43 24.66 11.27
CA LEU A 261 1.93 25.14 9.99
C LEU A 261 0.41 25.05 9.89
N ALA A 262 -0.18 24.02 10.49
CA ALA A 262 -1.63 23.88 10.55
C ALA A 262 -2.31 25.00 11.35
N GLU A 263 -1.72 25.44 12.47
CA GLU A 263 -2.25 26.52 13.31
C GLU A 263 -2.11 27.91 12.68
N GLY A 264 -1.15 28.08 11.76
CA GLY A 264 -0.80 29.40 11.18
C GLY A 264 -1.55 29.79 9.90
N THR A 265 -2.46 28.95 9.39
CA THR A 265 -3.15 29.20 8.11
C THR A 265 -4.67 29.23 8.26
N ASP A 266 -5.34 30.23 7.65
CA ASP A 266 -6.81 30.35 7.57
C ASP A 266 -7.46 29.18 6.77
N ALA A 267 -6.67 28.38 6.06
CA ALA A 267 -7.13 27.29 5.18
C ALA A 267 -7.44 25.96 5.91
N GLY A 268 -7.41 25.93 7.25
CA GLY A 268 -7.62 24.71 8.03
C GLY A 268 -6.34 23.89 8.20
N SER A 269 -6.44 22.74 8.87
CA SER A 269 -5.29 21.90 9.25
C SER A 269 -4.35 21.57 8.09
N GLY A 270 -3.05 21.79 8.27
CA GLY A 270 -2.02 21.32 7.34
C GLY A 270 -2.05 19.80 7.21
N VAL A 271 -1.60 19.29 6.07
CA VAL A 271 -1.57 17.86 5.78
C VAL A 271 -0.16 17.32 6.01
N PHE A 272 -0.04 16.29 6.84
CA PHE A 272 1.21 15.59 7.11
C PHE A 272 1.14 14.19 6.50
N LEU A 273 1.89 13.97 5.44
CA LEU A 273 2.03 12.68 4.78
C LEU A 273 3.29 11.99 5.29
N SER A 274 3.15 10.99 6.13
CA SER A 274 4.26 10.25 6.72
C SER A 274 4.49 8.93 6.02
N VAL A 275 5.74 8.69 5.62
CA VAL A 275 6.17 7.47 4.93
C VAL A 275 7.52 7.02 5.50
N LYS A 276 7.72 5.71 5.64
CA LYS A 276 9.02 5.15 6.00
C LYS A 276 9.75 4.66 4.76
N GLY A 277 11.04 5.00 4.63
CA GLY A 277 11.87 4.59 3.51
C GLY A 277 11.84 3.09 3.22
N PRO A 278 12.02 2.20 4.21
CA PRO A 278 11.95 0.75 3.99
C PRO A 278 10.62 0.25 3.43
N GLU A 279 9.50 0.89 3.75
CA GLU A 279 8.17 0.52 3.25
C GLU A 279 8.00 0.81 1.76
N LEU A 280 8.79 1.75 1.21
CA LEU A 280 8.84 2.05 -0.21
C LEU A 280 9.73 1.10 -1.01
N LEU A 281 10.59 0.32 -0.35
CA LEU A 281 11.46 -0.65 -1.00
C LEU A 281 10.68 -1.92 -1.29
N ASN A 282 10.21 -2.07 -2.52
CA ASN A 282 9.54 -3.28 -2.94
C ASN A 282 10.47 -4.15 -3.79
N LYS A 283 10.33 -5.48 -3.69
CA LYS A 283 11.09 -6.46 -4.49
C LYS A 283 10.72 -6.42 -5.97
N PHE A 284 9.56 -5.83 -6.31
CA PHE A 284 9.09 -5.75 -7.69
C PHE A 284 9.61 -4.48 -8.36
N VAL A 285 10.25 -4.66 -9.50
CA VAL A 285 10.78 -3.55 -10.31
C VAL A 285 9.64 -2.63 -10.76
N GLY A 286 9.82 -1.33 -10.57
CA GLY A 286 8.83 -0.31 -10.94
C GLY A 286 7.78 0.01 -9.86
N GLU A 287 7.66 -0.83 -8.83
CA GLU A 287 6.68 -0.60 -7.76
C GLU A 287 7.12 0.53 -6.82
N SER A 288 8.40 0.56 -6.46
CA SER A 288 8.95 1.63 -5.62
C SER A 288 8.83 3.00 -6.30
N GLU A 289 9.08 3.08 -7.61
CA GLU A 289 8.89 4.32 -8.38
C GLU A 289 7.42 4.72 -8.47
N ARG A 290 6.51 3.75 -8.60
CA ARG A 290 5.07 3.99 -8.59
C ARG A 290 4.63 4.60 -7.26
N LEU A 291 5.08 4.03 -6.14
CA LEU A 291 4.77 4.53 -4.79
C LEU A 291 5.28 5.96 -4.59
N ILE A 292 6.50 6.27 -5.02
CA ILE A 292 7.05 7.63 -4.96
C ILE A 292 6.16 8.60 -5.76
N ARG A 293 5.81 8.27 -7.00
CA ARG A 293 4.91 9.11 -7.81
C ARG A 293 3.57 9.32 -7.14
N MET A 294 3.00 8.29 -6.52
CA MET A 294 1.72 8.35 -5.82
C MET A 294 1.77 9.30 -4.63
N ILE A 295 2.83 9.24 -3.80
CA ILE A 295 3.01 10.13 -2.64
C ILE A 295 3.04 11.59 -3.10
N PHE A 296 3.86 11.90 -4.10
CA PHE A 296 3.98 13.26 -4.61
C PHE A 296 2.71 13.73 -5.35
N LYS A 297 2.01 12.83 -6.04
CA LYS A 297 0.70 13.12 -6.64
C LYS A 297 -0.31 13.48 -5.55
N ARG A 298 -0.41 12.71 -4.47
CA ARG A 298 -1.30 12.97 -3.33
C ARG A 298 -0.93 14.30 -2.65
N ALA A 299 0.35 14.57 -2.48
CA ALA A 299 0.80 15.86 -1.95
C ALA A 299 0.36 17.03 -2.84
N ARG A 300 0.47 16.91 -4.16
CA ARG A 300 0.01 17.90 -5.12
C ARG A 300 -1.51 18.12 -5.09
N GLU A 301 -2.28 17.03 -5.00
CA GLU A 301 -3.74 17.10 -4.90
C GLU A 301 -4.17 17.86 -3.64
N ARG A 302 -3.56 17.56 -2.50
CA ARG A 302 -3.84 18.26 -1.24
C ARG A 302 -3.38 19.73 -1.24
N ALA A 303 -2.25 20.03 -1.86
CA ALA A 303 -1.75 21.40 -2.00
C ALA A 303 -2.61 22.25 -2.94
N ALA A 304 -3.24 21.64 -3.95
CA ALA A 304 -4.18 22.32 -4.84
C ALA A 304 -5.44 22.82 -4.11
N ASP A 305 -5.79 22.22 -2.98
CA ASP A 305 -6.86 22.69 -2.08
C ASP A 305 -6.44 23.91 -1.22
N GLY A 306 -5.24 24.46 -1.46
CA GLY A 306 -4.69 25.62 -0.73
C GLY A 306 -4.09 25.27 0.65
N LYS A 307 -3.99 24.00 1.00
CA LYS A 307 -3.45 23.55 2.29
C LYS A 307 -1.93 23.39 2.24
N PRO A 308 -1.19 23.76 3.30
CA PRO A 308 0.21 23.41 3.42
C PRO A 308 0.36 21.90 3.58
N VAL A 309 1.26 21.29 2.80
CA VAL A 309 1.50 19.86 2.80
C VAL A 309 2.95 19.59 3.14
N ILE A 310 3.18 18.77 4.16
CA ILE A 310 4.50 18.23 4.49
C ILE A 310 4.55 16.76 4.10
N VAL A 311 5.49 16.41 3.22
CA VAL A 311 5.85 15.03 2.93
C VAL A 311 7.03 14.66 3.80
N PHE A 312 6.78 13.83 4.81
CA PHE A 312 7.83 13.35 5.72
C PHE A 312 8.28 11.95 5.32
N ILE A 313 9.58 11.80 5.09
CA ILE A 313 10.19 10.51 4.76
C ILE A 313 11.17 10.14 5.87
N ASP A 314 10.80 9.15 6.68
CA ASP A 314 11.69 8.63 7.72
C ASP A 314 12.62 7.55 7.16
N GLU A 315 13.78 7.37 7.79
CA GLU A 315 14.81 6.43 7.37
C GLU A 315 15.19 6.56 5.89
N MET A 316 15.35 7.81 5.43
CA MET A 316 15.61 8.14 4.03
C MET A 316 16.90 7.51 3.49
N ASP A 317 17.86 7.21 4.36
CA ASP A 317 19.11 6.49 4.04
C ASP A 317 18.88 5.06 3.57
N SER A 318 17.73 4.45 3.84
CA SER A 318 17.36 3.16 3.29
C SER A 318 16.93 3.26 1.82
N LEU A 319 16.24 4.35 1.46
CA LEU A 319 15.61 4.55 0.14
C LEU A 319 16.55 5.17 -0.89
N LEU A 320 17.36 6.16 -0.48
CA LEU A 320 18.13 7.03 -1.38
C LEU A 320 19.65 6.81 -1.25
N ARG A 321 20.08 5.55 -1.29
CA ARG A 321 21.49 5.17 -1.14
C ARG A 321 22.36 5.59 -2.32
N THR A 322 23.61 5.89 -2.02
CA THR A 322 24.69 6.09 -2.99
C THR A 322 24.94 4.80 -3.78
N ARG A 323 25.07 4.90 -5.08
CA ARG A 323 25.32 3.77 -5.98
C ARG A 323 26.62 3.05 -5.64
N GLY A 324 26.60 1.72 -5.59
CA GLY A 324 27.83 0.89 -5.53
C GLY A 324 28.25 0.38 -4.15
N THR A 325 27.44 0.54 -3.10
CA THR A 325 27.78 0.09 -1.73
C THR A 325 27.17 -1.26 -1.32
N GLY A 326 26.49 -1.99 -2.23
CA GLY A 326 25.86 -3.28 -1.92
C GLY A 326 25.61 -4.15 -3.14
N VAL A 327 25.34 -5.43 -2.92
CA VAL A 327 25.04 -6.47 -3.91
C VAL A 327 23.61 -6.32 -4.48
N SER A 328 22.96 -5.19 -4.33
CA SER A 328 21.55 -5.00 -4.64
C SER A 328 21.36 -4.37 -6.01
N SER A 329 20.89 -5.17 -6.86
CA SER A 329 19.92 -5.09 -7.96
C SER A 329 19.57 -3.72 -8.60
N ASP A 330 19.15 -3.80 -9.84
CA ASP A 330 18.63 -2.77 -10.74
C ASP A 330 17.56 -1.84 -10.13
N VAL A 331 16.93 -2.21 -9.00
CA VAL A 331 15.88 -1.42 -8.33
C VAL A 331 16.42 -0.12 -7.73
N GLU A 332 17.61 -0.16 -7.09
CA GLU A 332 18.22 1.03 -6.47
C GLU A 332 18.65 2.08 -7.52
N THR A 333 18.88 1.66 -8.76
CA THR A 333 19.35 2.57 -9.82
C THR A 333 18.25 3.49 -10.35
N THR A 334 16.98 3.18 -10.15
CA THR A 334 15.84 3.91 -10.71
C THR A 334 15.09 4.76 -9.68
N ILE A 335 15.19 4.40 -8.39
CA ILE A 335 14.50 5.10 -7.28
C ILE A 335 15.01 6.53 -7.11
N VAL A 336 16.33 6.71 -7.02
CA VAL A 336 16.93 8.06 -6.82
C VAL A 336 16.57 9.02 -7.96
N PRO A 337 16.71 8.66 -9.25
CA PRO A 337 16.27 9.50 -10.36
C PRO A 337 14.77 9.83 -10.33
N GLN A 338 13.92 8.87 -9.97
CA GLN A 338 12.48 9.10 -9.85
C GLN A 338 12.18 10.11 -8.75
N PHE A 339 12.77 9.91 -7.55
CA PHE A 339 12.61 10.83 -6.44
C PHE A 339 13.05 12.25 -6.80
N LEU A 340 14.21 12.38 -7.46
CA LEU A 340 14.71 13.69 -7.91
C LEU A 340 13.76 14.35 -8.92
N THR A 341 13.18 13.58 -9.84
CA THR A 341 12.20 14.10 -10.81
C THR A 341 10.96 14.62 -10.12
N GLU A 342 10.44 13.90 -9.12
CA GLU A 342 9.27 14.34 -8.36
C GLU A 342 9.60 15.59 -7.51
N LEU A 343 10.77 15.62 -6.87
CA LEU A 343 11.21 16.76 -6.06
C LEU A 343 11.47 18.00 -6.90
N ASP A 344 12.06 17.86 -8.10
CA ASP A 344 12.24 18.95 -9.04
C ASP A 344 10.88 19.44 -9.57
N GLY A 345 9.89 18.56 -9.74
CA GLY A 345 8.51 18.88 -10.10
C GLY A 345 7.71 19.64 -9.04
N VAL A 346 8.18 19.69 -7.79
CA VAL A 346 7.56 20.49 -6.71
C VAL A 346 7.74 22.00 -6.92
N GLU A 347 8.63 22.46 -7.82
CA GLU A 347 8.82 23.90 -8.10
C GLU A 347 7.55 24.66 -8.53
N SER A 348 6.55 23.96 -9.03
CA SER A 348 5.26 24.57 -9.43
C SER A 348 4.22 24.63 -8.30
N LEU A 349 4.58 24.17 -7.07
CA LEU A 349 3.64 24.01 -5.97
C LEU A 349 4.16 24.70 -4.71
N ASP A 350 3.69 25.92 -4.52
CA ASP A 350 4.11 26.80 -3.43
C ASP A 350 3.78 26.29 -2.00
N ASN A 351 2.99 25.21 -1.89
CA ASN A 351 2.45 24.71 -0.61
C ASN A 351 2.93 23.28 -0.25
N VAL A 352 3.93 22.73 -0.95
CA VAL A 352 4.48 21.39 -0.63
C VAL A 352 5.91 21.52 -0.16
N MET A 353 6.24 20.89 0.99
CA MET A 353 7.59 20.79 1.49
C MET A 353 7.93 19.34 1.82
N VAL A 354 9.15 18.93 1.51
CA VAL A 354 9.67 17.60 1.85
C VAL A 354 10.58 17.72 3.07
N ILE A 355 10.31 16.92 4.10
CA ILE A 355 11.19 16.76 5.26
C ILE A 355 11.71 15.34 5.27
N GLY A 356 13.01 15.16 5.08
CA GLY A 356 13.66 13.87 5.20
C GLY A 356 14.26 13.68 6.60
N ALA A 357 14.20 12.47 7.15
CA ALA A 357 14.96 12.09 8.32
C ALA A 357 15.92 10.94 7.98
N SER A 358 17.16 11.02 8.47
CA SER A 358 18.17 10.00 8.26
C SER A 358 19.03 9.81 9.49
N ASN A 359 19.43 8.58 9.75
CA ASN A 359 20.43 8.28 10.75
C ASN A 359 21.85 8.35 10.16
N ARG A 360 21.99 8.29 8.83
CA ARG A 360 23.25 8.20 8.11
C ARG A 360 23.28 9.06 6.85
N ILE A 361 23.66 10.32 7.02
CA ILE A 361 23.77 11.26 5.88
C ILE A 361 24.81 10.82 4.84
N ASP A 362 25.83 10.08 5.28
CA ASP A 362 26.89 9.52 4.42
C ASP A 362 26.39 8.47 3.42
N MET A 363 25.24 7.85 3.68
CA MET A 363 24.61 6.88 2.81
C MET A 363 23.71 7.50 1.73
N ILE A 364 23.26 8.74 1.92
CA ILE A 364 22.35 9.42 0.99
C ILE A 364 23.11 9.87 -0.26
N ASP A 365 22.51 9.64 -1.43
CA ASP A 365 23.09 10.10 -2.69
C ASP A 365 23.30 11.64 -2.68
N PRO A 366 24.51 12.11 -2.96
CA PRO A 366 24.84 13.54 -2.94
C PRO A 366 23.95 14.39 -3.87
N ALA A 367 23.36 13.81 -4.92
CA ALA A 367 22.46 14.51 -5.81
C ALA A 367 21.18 14.99 -5.11
N VAL A 368 20.72 14.28 -4.09
CA VAL A 368 19.54 14.64 -3.28
C VAL A 368 19.85 15.86 -2.39
N LEU A 369 21.11 16.01 -1.97
CA LEU A 369 21.57 17.02 -1.03
C LEU A 369 22.04 18.33 -1.70
N ARG A 370 21.85 18.46 -3.03
CA ARG A 370 22.26 19.65 -3.78
C ARG A 370 21.29 20.83 -3.53
N PRO A 371 21.79 22.09 -3.65
CA PRO A 371 20.93 23.27 -3.60
C PRO A 371 19.74 23.16 -4.55
N GLY A 372 18.59 23.62 -4.09
CA GLY A 372 17.33 23.51 -4.81
C GLY A 372 16.58 22.18 -4.64
N ARG A 373 17.02 21.31 -3.69
CA ARG A 373 16.42 20.03 -3.32
C ARG A 373 16.29 19.94 -1.80
N LEU A 374 16.96 18.99 -1.14
CA LEU A 374 17.10 18.98 0.32
C LEU A 374 18.32 19.83 0.72
N ASP A 375 18.20 21.11 0.53
CA ASP A 375 19.31 22.04 0.70
C ASP A 375 19.50 22.53 2.14
N VAL A 376 18.44 22.55 2.94
CA VAL A 376 18.53 22.84 4.38
C VAL A 376 18.85 21.57 5.14
N LYS A 377 20.01 21.53 5.79
CA LYS A 377 20.49 20.38 6.57
C LYS A 377 20.58 20.77 8.04
N ILE A 378 19.83 20.06 8.89
CA ILE A 378 19.79 20.30 10.32
C ILE A 378 20.28 19.05 11.03
N ARG A 379 21.39 19.20 11.74
CA ARG A 379 21.97 18.12 12.54
C ARG A 379 21.27 18.05 13.90
N VAL A 380 20.80 16.86 14.24
CA VAL A 380 20.16 16.53 15.52
C VAL A 380 21.11 15.62 16.28
N ASP A 381 21.93 16.22 17.12
CA ASP A 381 22.94 15.50 17.89
C ASP A 381 22.37 14.85 19.16
N ARG A 382 23.19 14.09 19.85
CA ARG A 382 22.88 13.57 21.17
C ARG A 382 22.75 14.71 22.17
N PRO A 383 21.84 14.59 23.16
CA PRO A 383 21.66 15.64 24.15
C PRO A 383 22.89 15.74 25.07
N GLY A 384 23.34 16.95 25.32
CA GLY A 384 24.24 17.25 26.42
C GLY A 384 23.47 17.38 27.76
N ILE A 385 24.15 17.69 28.84
CA ILE A 385 23.59 17.77 30.21
C ILE A 385 22.37 18.71 30.26
N GLN A 386 22.47 19.89 29.64
CA GLN A 386 21.36 20.87 29.64
C GLN A 386 20.15 20.37 28.86
N GLN A 387 20.40 19.83 27.68
CA GLN A 387 19.36 19.25 26.81
C GLN A 387 18.70 18.04 27.47
N ALA A 388 19.49 17.15 28.08
CA ALA A 388 18.97 16.00 28.82
C ALA A 388 18.07 16.43 29.99
N THR A 389 18.46 17.49 30.69
CA THR A 389 17.64 18.08 31.76
C THR A 389 16.29 18.57 31.22
N GLN A 390 16.27 19.23 30.07
CA GLN A 390 15.03 19.68 29.43
C GLN A 390 14.18 18.48 28.99
N ILE A 391 14.78 17.46 28.36
CA ILE A 391 14.08 16.25 27.92
C ILE A 391 13.45 15.51 29.10
N VAL A 392 14.21 15.25 30.16
CA VAL A 392 13.73 14.51 31.33
C VAL A 392 12.61 15.26 32.05
N ARG A 393 12.60 16.60 32.03
CA ARG A 393 11.54 17.42 32.63
C ARG A 393 10.15 17.16 32.03
N HIS A 394 10.06 16.76 30.76
CA HIS A 394 8.77 16.38 30.16
C HIS A 394 8.23 15.06 30.72
N TYR A 395 9.09 14.17 31.18
CA TYR A 395 8.71 12.83 31.62
C TYR A 395 8.65 12.67 33.14
N LEU A 396 9.48 13.41 33.89
CA LEU A 396 9.54 13.39 35.35
C LEU A 396 9.00 14.71 35.90
N THR A 397 7.72 14.73 36.25
CA THR A 397 6.96 15.93 36.68
C THR A 397 6.51 15.81 38.13
N ASP A 398 6.21 16.93 38.78
CA ASP A 398 5.67 16.96 40.17
C ASP A 398 4.27 16.35 40.30
N LYS A 399 3.62 16.00 39.17
CA LYS A 399 2.33 15.27 39.19
C LYS A 399 2.49 13.77 39.48
N LEU A 400 3.73 13.26 39.39
CA LEU A 400 4.03 11.86 39.71
C LEU A 400 4.14 11.66 41.23
N PRO A 401 3.93 10.45 41.75
CA PRO A 401 4.17 10.13 43.15
C PRO A 401 5.68 10.14 43.42
N LEU A 402 6.19 11.27 43.85
CA LEU A 402 7.60 11.45 44.19
C LEU A 402 7.86 11.17 45.65
N SER A 403 9.12 10.83 46.01
CA SER A 403 9.54 10.61 47.37
C SER A 403 9.32 11.87 48.23
N PRO A 404 8.90 11.74 49.52
CA PRO A 404 8.70 12.88 50.39
C PRO A 404 9.94 13.78 50.48
N ASN A 405 9.72 15.10 50.48
CA ASN A 405 10.75 16.13 50.56
C ASN A 405 11.71 16.25 49.38
N VAL A 406 11.38 15.66 48.22
CA VAL A 406 12.18 15.78 47.01
C VAL A 406 11.27 16.21 45.85
N ASP A 407 11.59 17.34 45.22
CA ASP A 407 10.88 17.82 44.03
C ASP A 407 11.42 17.16 42.74
N ALA A 408 10.64 17.24 41.68
CA ALA A 408 11.06 16.69 40.37
C ALA A 408 12.39 17.30 39.89
N LYS A 409 12.63 18.58 40.18
CA LYS A 409 13.85 19.27 39.75
C LYS A 409 15.10 18.68 40.40
N ALA A 410 15.05 18.36 41.70
CA ALA A 410 16.16 17.72 42.41
C ALA A 410 16.43 16.29 41.86
N LEU A 411 15.36 15.50 41.62
CA LEU A 411 15.47 14.16 41.03
C LEU A 411 16.04 14.19 39.63
N ILE A 412 15.63 15.14 38.80
CA ILE A 412 16.18 15.35 37.45
C ILE A 412 17.67 15.66 37.53
N GLY A 413 18.07 16.56 38.45
CA GLY A 413 19.47 16.88 38.63
C GLY A 413 20.32 15.67 39.01
N VAL A 414 19.88 14.85 39.97
CA VAL A 414 20.54 13.62 40.38
C VAL A 414 20.62 12.62 39.23
N LEU A 415 19.51 12.39 38.53
CA LEU A 415 19.42 11.46 37.41
C LEU A 415 20.38 11.85 36.26
N VAL A 416 20.36 13.11 35.84
CA VAL A 416 21.19 13.58 34.74
C VAL A 416 22.67 13.54 35.13
N ASN A 417 23.02 13.93 36.36
CA ASN A 417 24.39 13.83 36.85
C ASN A 417 24.89 12.38 36.90
N ASP A 418 24.06 11.43 37.25
CA ASP A 418 24.41 10.00 37.26
C ASP A 418 24.65 9.48 35.85
N ILE A 419 23.76 9.80 34.89
CA ILE A 419 23.88 9.38 33.48
C ILE A 419 25.15 9.98 32.85
N TYR A 420 25.49 11.23 33.17
CA TYR A 420 26.61 11.95 32.58
C TYR A 420 27.90 11.87 33.41
N ALA A 421 27.94 11.00 34.42
CA ALA A 421 29.16 10.73 35.17
C ALA A 421 30.23 10.11 34.26
N GLN A 422 31.46 10.63 34.38
CA GLN A 422 32.63 10.11 33.66
C GLN A 422 33.55 9.37 34.64
N ASP A 423 32.99 8.34 35.26
CA ASP A 423 33.69 7.49 36.23
C ASP A 423 33.60 6.01 35.83
N GLU A 424 34.23 5.13 36.62
CA GLU A 424 34.25 3.68 36.34
C GLU A 424 32.87 3.05 36.31
N HIS A 425 31.84 3.62 36.99
CA HIS A 425 30.49 3.08 37.03
C HIS A 425 29.71 3.31 35.73
N ARG A 426 30.10 4.31 34.93
CA ARG A 426 29.45 4.68 33.66
C ARG A 426 30.38 4.49 32.46
N HIS A 427 31.57 3.92 32.65
CA HIS A 427 32.51 3.59 31.58
C HIS A 427 32.07 2.34 30.83
N LEU A 428 31.70 2.46 29.55
CA LEU A 428 31.17 1.37 28.70
C LEU A 428 32.30 0.59 28.02
N CYS A 429 33.24 1.29 27.41
CA CYS A 429 34.30 0.67 26.63
C CYS A 429 35.42 1.67 26.32
N ASP A 430 36.55 1.16 25.87
CA ASP A 430 37.58 1.95 25.18
C ASP A 430 37.48 1.69 23.67
N ILE A 431 37.54 2.72 22.87
CA ILE A 431 37.57 2.63 21.41
C ILE A 431 38.92 3.07 20.88
N CYS A 432 39.42 2.36 19.86
CA CYS A 432 40.65 2.69 19.16
C CYS A 432 40.31 3.17 17.75
N ASP A 433 40.84 4.31 17.33
CA ASP A 433 40.71 4.84 15.98
C ASP A 433 41.72 4.22 15.00
N ASP A 434 41.64 4.61 13.73
CA ASP A 434 42.55 4.19 12.66
C ASP A 434 44.00 4.73 12.82
N HIS A 435 44.22 5.69 13.72
CA HIS A 435 45.52 6.21 14.10
C HIS A 435 46.09 5.52 15.33
N GLY A 436 45.41 4.54 15.90
CA GLY A 436 45.84 3.80 17.09
C GLY A 436 45.62 4.55 18.41
N GLN A 437 44.83 5.62 18.41
CA GLN A 437 44.52 6.37 19.62
C GLN A 437 43.36 5.75 20.36
N TRP A 438 43.53 5.50 21.66
CA TRP A 438 42.52 4.98 22.55
C TRP A 438 41.80 6.12 23.28
N ARG A 439 40.47 6.03 23.36
CA ARG A 439 39.68 6.93 24.19
C ARG A 439 38.56 6.16 24.92
N PRO A 440 38.24 6.53 26.16
CA PRO A 440 37.14 5.96 26.88
C PRO A 440 35.79 6.45 26.30
N VAL A 441 34.78 5.60 26.37
CA VAL A 441 33.38 5.91 26.03
C VAL A 441 32.52 5.64 27.24
N TYR A 442 31.78 6.64 27.64
CA TYR A 442 30.88 6.58 28.78
C TYR A 442 29.41 6.47 28.33
N LEU A 443 28.49 6.15 29.25
CA LEU A 443 27.08 6.13 28.98
C LEU A 443 26.58 7.46 28.35
N ALA A 444 27.11 8.58 28.83
CA ALA A 444 26.83 9.93 28.32
C ALA A 444 27.09 10.08 26.81
N ASP A 445 28.08 9.38 26.25
CA ASP A 445 28.44 9.48 24.83
C ASP A 445 27.45 8.78 23.89
N VAL A 446 26.64 7.87 24.43
CA VAL A 446 25.71 7.05 23.64
C VAL A 446 24.24 7.30 23.99
N VAL A 447 23.97 8.02 25.07
CA VAL A 447 22.60 8.31 25.49
C VAL A 447 21.86 9.15 24.46
N SER A 448 20.60 8.81 24.20
CA SER A 448 19.71 9.54 23.30
C SER A 448 18.47 10.04 24.06
N GLY A 449 17.68 10.92 23.44
CA GLY A 449 16.40 11.36 24.01
C GLY A 449 15.44 10.18 24.30
N ALA A 450 15.45 9.17 23.45
CA ALA A 450 14.67 7.95 23.66
C ALA A 450 15.16 7.14 24.86
N VAL A 451 16.47 7.05 25.05
CA VAL A 451 17.09 6.38 26.21
C VAL A 451 16.73 7.11 27.50
N LEU A 452 16.81 8.44 27.53
CA LEU A 452 16.40 9.23 28.68
C LEU A 452 14.94 8.98 29.08
N LYS A 453 14.06 8.95 28.08
CA LYS A 453 12.64 8.60 28.31
C LYS A 453 12.50 7.18 28.86
N ASN A 454 13.22 6.21 28.27
CA ASN A 454 13.16 4.80 28.68
C ASN A 454 13.59 4.62 30.15
N ILE A 455 14.68 5.28 30.58
CA ILE A 455 15.13 5.27 31.98
C ILE A 455 14.04 5.77 32.93
N VAL A 456 13.39 6.89 32.61
CA VAL A 456 12.32 7.43 33.44
C VAL A 456 11.10 6.49 33.45
N ASP A 457 10.70 5.95 32.31
CA ASP A 457 9.56 5.03 32.20
C ASP A 457 9.84 3.69 32.93
N ARG A 458 11.10 3.24 32.94
CA ARG A 458 11.57 2.08 33.71
C ARG A 458 11.45 2.34 35.21
N ALA A 459 11.89 3.50 35.69
CA ALA A 459 11.72 3.90 37.10
C ALA A 459 10.25 3.97 37.52
N LYS A 460 9.36 4.53 36.67
CA LYS A 460 7.91 4.50 36.89
C LYS A 460 7.38 3.07 36.98
N THR A 461 7.85 2.19 36.09
CA THR A 461 7.44 0.78 36.08
C THR A 461 7.85 0.06 37.38
N TYR A 462 9.02 0.37 37.94
CA TYR A 462 9.43 -0.16 39.24
C TYR A 462 8.55 0.34 40.37
N ALA A 463 8.21 1.63 40.38
CA ALA A 463 7.28 2.17 41.36
C ALA A 463 5.89 1.51 41.30
N VAL A 464 5.38 1.25 40.08
CA VAL A 464 4.12 0.52 39.88
C VAL A 464 4.22 -0.92 40.39
N LYS A 465 5.28 -1.66 40.02
CA LYS A 465 5.50 -3.03 40.50
C LYS A 465 5.58 -3.10 42.03
N LEU A 466 6.28 -2.15 42.66
CA LEU A 466 6.41 -2.05 44.10
C LEU A 466 5.06 -1.74 44.75
N SER A 467 4.28 -0.83 44.16
CA SER A 467 2.92 -0.52 44.63
C SER A 467 1.98 -1.72 44.62
N ILE A 468 2.05 -2.53 43.55
CA ILE A 468 1.25 -3.77 43.44
C ILE A 468 1.66 -4.77 44.53
N THR A 469 2.98 -4.94 44.73
CA THR A 469 3.50 -5.92 45.71
C THR A 469 3.23 -5.51 47.14
N THR A 470 3.31 -4.23 47.47
CA THR A 470 3.14 -3.72 48.87
C THR A 470 1.70 -3.32 49.20
N GLY A 471 0.83 -3.21 48.19
CA GLY A 471 -0.53 -2.69 48.36
C GLY A 471 -0.60 -1.21 48.68
N GLN A 472 0.49 -0.46 48.62
CA GLN A 472 0.58 0.98 48.86
C GLN A 472 1.28 1.67 47.69
N ALA A 473 0.88 2.92 47.38
CA ALA A 473 1.50 3.71 46.33
C ALA A 473 2.99 3.97 46.67
N ALA A 474 3.87 3.37 45.88
CA ALA A 474 5.32 3.58 45.99
C ALA A 474 5.73 4.86 45.27
N ALA A 475 6.56 5.64 45.95
CA ALA A 475 7.09 6.89 45.39
C ALA A 475 8.35 6.69 44.55
N ILE A 476 8.46 7.47 43.48
CA ILE A 476 9.67 7.53 42.66
C ILE A 476 10.71 8.33 43.42
N GLY A 477 11.83 7.70 43.72
CA GLY A 477 12.95 8.30 44.45
C GLY A 477 14.27 7.98 43.75
N ILE A 478 15.36 8.50 44.35
CA ILE A 478 16.73 8.35 43.82
C ILE A 478 17.07 6.88 43.58
N ASN A 479 16.71 5.97 44.50
CA ASN A 479 17.05 4.54 44.37
C ASN A 479 16.42 3.87 43.15
N LEU A 480 15.16 4.23 42.79
CA LEU A 480 14.50 3.66 41.62
C LEU A 480 15.07 4.24 40.31
N LEU A 481 15.46 5.51 40.33
CA LEU A 481 16.13 6.15 39.19
C LEU A 481 17.53 5.56 38.99
N ALA A 482 18.35 5.46 40.03
CA ALA A 482 19.68 4.85 39.95
C ALA A 482 19.59 3.40 39.42
N LYS A 483 18.66 2.60 39.96
CA LYS A 483 18.43 1.24 39.44
C LYS A 483 18.08 1.22 37.95
N ALA A 484 17.24 2.16 37.48
CA ALA A 484 16.87 2.24 36.07
C ALA A 484 18.08 2.62 35.18
N VAL A 485 18.97 3.49 35.67
CA VAL A 485 20.22 3.84 34.98
C VAL A 485 21.17 2.65 34.94
N ASP A 486 21.33 1.91 36.05
CA ASP A 486 22.21 0.73 36.12
C ASP A 486 21.75 -0.39 35.15
N GLU A 487 20.45 -0.60 35.01
CA GLU A 487 19.91 -1.56 34.06
C GLU A 487 20.14 -1.11 32.59
N GLU A 488 19.91 0.17 32.28
CA GLU A 488 20.15 0.71 30.94
C GLU A 488 21.65 0.64 30.59
N TYR A 489 22.52 0.96 31.56
CA TYR A 489 23.97 0.81 31.40
C TYR A 489 24.36 -0.65 31.12
N GLY A 490 23.80 -1.61 31.86
CA GLY A 490 24.03 -3.04 31.66
C GLY A 490 23.61 -3.51 30.27
N GLU A 491 22.38 -3.16 29.85
CA GLU A 491 21.86 -3.50 28.51
C GLU A 491 22.73 -2.88 27.39
N THR A 492 23.14 -1.61 27.55
CA THR A 492 24.00 -0.92 26.58
C THR A 492 25.38 -1.58 26.49
N ARG A 493 25.96 -1.96 27.64
CA ARG A 493 27.26 -2.65 27.71
C ARG A 493 27.17 -4.05 27.07
N ASP A 494 26.12 -4.81 27.37
CA ASP A 494 25.95 -6.16 26.84
C ASP A 494 25.76 -6.15 25.31
N ALA A 495 25.07 -5.12 24.77
CA ALA A 495 24.93 -4.93 23.33
C ALA A 495 26.26 -4.61 22.61
N LEU A 496 27.29 -4.14 23.34
CA LEU A 496 28.62 -3.89 22.78
C LEU A 496 29.42 -5.17 22.52
N LEU A 497 29.13 -6.26 23.25
CA LEU A 497 29.91 -7.50 23.18
C LEU A 497 29.84 -8.17 21.79
N ASP A 498 28.71 -8.03 21.11
CA ASP A 498 28.45 -8.64 19.80
C ASP A 498 28.48 -7.62 18.64
N ALA A 499 28.83 -6.35 18.92
CA ALA A 499 28.74 -5.28 17.92
C ALA A 499 29.98 -5.23 17.02
N ASP A 500 29.76 -5.03 15.70
CA ASP A 500 30.82 -4.60 14.78
C ASP A 500 31.31 -3.19 15.15
N PRO A 501 32.63 -2.99 15.41
CA PRO A 501 33.16 -1.73 15.91
C PRO A 501 32.86 -0.53 15.01
N GLU A 502 33.04 -0.69 13.70
CA GLU A 502 32.85 0.38 12.75
C GLU A 502 31.38 0.75 12.64
N GLN A 503 30.50 -0.25 12.55
CA GLN A 503 29.06 -0.02 12.46
C GLN A 503 28.50 0.59 13.74
N TRP A 504 28.91 0.08 14.90
CA TRP A 504 28.46 0.59 16.20
C TRP A 504 28.88 2.05 16.42
N SER A 505 30.14 2.40 16.12
CA SER A 505 30.64 3.76 16.23
C SER A 505 29.86 4.73 15.32
N ARG A 506 29.60 4.32 14.08
CA ARG A 506 28.85 5.14 13.12
C ARG A 506 27.41 5.37 13.55
N ILE A 507 26.72 4.32 14.03
CA ILE A 507 25.34 4.43 14.53
C ILE A 507 25.28 5.38 15.72
N ASN A 508 26.29 5.32 16.58
CA ASN A 508 26.38 6.16 17.76
C ASN A 508 26.96 7.56 17.49
N GLY A 509 27.37 7.88 16.26
CA GLY A 509 27.88 9.20 15.92
C GLY A 509 29.18 9.56 16.62
N LEU A 510 30.00 8.57 16.98
CA LEU A 510 31.24 8.73 17.74
C LEU A 510 32.44 9.14 16.84
N GLU A 511 32.22 10.06 15.90
CA GLU A 511 33.30 10.62 15.08
C GLU A 511 34.07 11.76 15.79
N PRO A 512 35.30 12.05 15.36
CA PRO A 512 35.94 11.75 14.09
C PRO A 512 36.98 10.62 14.20
N GLY A 513 37.02 9.75 13.19
CA GLY A 513 37.96 8.66 13.03
C GLY A 513 37.26 7.32 12.90
N ARG A 514 37.85 6.45 12.07
CA ARG A 514 37.28 5.10 11.86
C ARG A 514 37.64 4.26 13.09
N VAL A 515 36.62 3.89 13.86
CA VAL A 515 36.83 2.97 14.99
C VAL A 515 37.18 1.59 14.47
N THR A 516 38.30 1.07 14.81
CA THR A 516 38.80 -0.23 14.38
C THR A 516 38.65 -1.31 15.43
N VAL A 517 38.72 -0.93 16.72
CA VAL A 517 38.62 -1.86 17.85
C VAL A 517 37.77 -1.25 18.96
N ILE A 518 36.92 -2.08 19.55
CA ILE A 518 36.20 -1.79 20.81
C ILE A 518 36.71 -2.77 21.86
N ARG A 519 37.07 -2.25 23.04
CA ARG A 519 37.40 -3.04 24.22
C ARG A 519 36.35 -2.77 25.28
N PRO A 520 35.39 -3.69 25.50
CA PRO A 520 34.44 -3.55 26.60
C PRO A 520 35.13 -3.52 27.95
N VAL A 521 34.58 -2.80 28.91
CA VAL A 521 35.04 -2.85 30.29
C VAL A 521 34.55 -4.16 30.92
N ALA A 522 35.43 -4.84 31.63
CA ALA A 522 35.17 -6.14 32.24
C ALA A 522 34.16 -6.05 33.42
#